data_acc83e58fc9ffecb83bbc86794007960
#
_entry.id   acc83e58fc9ffecb83bbc86794007960
#
_cell.length_a   1.000
_cell.length_b   1.000
_cell.length_c   1.000
_cell.angle_alpha   90.00
_cell.angle_beta   90.00
_cell.angle_gamma   90.00
#
_symmetry.space_group_name_H-M   'P 1'
#
loop_
_entity.id
_entity.type
_entity.pdbx_description
1 polymer ?
#
loop_
_entity_poly.entity_id
_entity_poly.type
_entity_poly.pdbx_seq_one_letter_code
_entity_poly.pdbx_strand_id
1 'polypeptide(L)'
;IHMQNIKMDSVGTFMQVSMNWNPSYSYSKLPDGYDYDSIPKRWKTLLEEVTPPEKGIPTFKDISISNIEVQGAKRAIYVNGMETSMVSNIQLTDVHIAAQEAGQITYSKDWTLDNVSLNIADGSTLTIENAPGVEFPNTLYIANDED
;
A
#
# COMPACT_ATOMS: atom_id res chain seq x y z
N ILE A 1 -6.23 11.89 1.30
CA ILE A 1 -7.32 10.89 1.45
C ILE A 1 -7.71 10.83 2.90
N HIS A 2 -9.01 10.90 3.19
CA HIS A 2 -9.53 10.76 4.55
C HIS A 2 -10.53 9.60 4.58
N MET A 3 -10.33 8.68 5.53
CA MET A 3 -11.20 7.54 5.79
C MET A 3 -11.50 7.49 7.29
N GLN A 4 -12.78 7.35 7.67
CA GLN A 4 -13.13 7.32 9.09
C GLN A 4 -14.41 6.53 9.35
N ASN A 5 -14.55 6.04 10.60
CA ASN A 5 -15.75 5.39 11.10
C ASN A 5 -16.15 4.15 10.29
N ILE A 6 -15.19 3.25 10.03
CA ILE A 6 -15.42 2.06 9.21
C ILE A 6 -15.23 0.80 10.05
N LYS A 7 -16.16 -0.12 9.91
CA LYS A 7 -16.03 -1.50 10.39
C LYS A 7 -15.89 -2.42 9.19
N MET A 8 -14.91 -3.31 9.24
CA MET A 8 -14.62 -4.28 8.18
C MET A 8 -14.64 -5.68 8.78
N ASP A 9 -15.25 -6.62 8.07
CA ASP A 9 -15.28 -8.02 8.43
C ASP A 9 -14.88 -8.88 7.24
N SER A 10 -13.99 -9.85 7.48
CA SER A 10 -13.59 -10.86 6.50
C SER A 10 -13.08 -10.28 5.17
N VAL A 11 -12.23 -9.24 5.24
CA VAL A 11 -11.64 -8.60 4.07
C VAL A 11 -10.31 -9.25 3.66
N GLY A 12 -9.89 -9.08 2.40
CA GLY A 12 -8.62 -9.59 1.91
C GLY A 12 -7.43 -8.87 2.55
N THR A 13 -7.41 -7.54 2.53
CA THR A 13 -6.37 -6.70 3.14
C THR A 13 -7.04 -5.43 3.66
N PHE A 14 -6.70 -5.02 4.88
CA PHE A 14 -7.22 -3.76 5.43
C PHE A 14 -6.73 -2.56 4.65
N MET A 15 -5.41 -2.42 4.52
CA MET A 15 -4.79 -1.31 3.79
C MET A 15 -3.89 -1.86 2.68
N GLN A 16 -4.27 -1.59 1.44
CA GLN A 16 -3.46 -1.96 0.29
C GLN A 16 -3.14 -0.75 -0.57
N VAL A 17 -1.85 -0.45 -0.70
CA VAL A 17 -1.30 0.56 -1.58
C VAL A 17 -0.24 -0.08 -2.46
N SER A 18 -0.41 -0.02 -3.78
CA SER A 18 0.60 -0.52 -4.72
C SER A 18 0.72 0.46 -5.88
N MET A 19 1.85 1.16 -5.93
CA MET A 19 2.07 2.22 -6.92
C MET A 19 2.47 1.69 -8.29
N ASN A 20 3.02 0.48 -8.35
CA ASN A 20 3.40 -0.18 -9.60
C ASN A 20 2.81 -1.60 -9.66
N TRP A 21 1.49 -1.70 -9.52
CA TRP A 21 0.79 -2.97 -9.43
C TRP A 21 0.84 -3.79 -10.72
N ASN A 22 1.01 -3.14 -11.86
CA ASN A 22 1.12 -3.80 -13.16
C ASN A 22 2.14 -3.07 -14.06
N PRO A 23 3.39 -3.54 -14.11
CA PRO A 23 4.46 -2.94 -14.92
C PRO A 23 4.12 -2.81 -16.41
N SER A 24 3.27 -3.68 -16.94
CA SER A 24 2.85 -3.62 -18.35
C SER A 24 2.05 -2.35 -18.67
N TYR A 25 1.37 -1.77 -17.70
CA TYR A 25 0.69 -0.48 -17.87
C TYR A 25 1.60 0.71 -17.58
N SER A 26 2.54 0.55 -16.66
CA SER A 26 3.47 1.61 -16.28
C SER A 26 4.61 1.79 -17.30
N TYR A 27 4.99 0.70 -17.96
CA TYR A 27 6.11 0.67 -18.92
C TYR A 27 5.66 -0.05 -20.19
N SER A 28 4.64 0.50 -20.86
CA SER A 28 4.07 -0.09 -22.06
C SER A 28 5.12 -0.18 -23.17
N LYS A 29 5.24 -1.35 -23.79
CA LYS A 29 6.10 -1.59 -24.93
C LYS A 29 5.27 -2.23 -26.04
N LEU A 30 5.62 -1.88 -27.28
CA LEU A 30 5.04 -2.56 -28.44
C LEU A 30 5.52 -4.01 -28.44
N PRO A 31 4.60 -5.00 -28.47
CA PRO A 31 5.01 -6.40 -28.56
C PRO A 31 5.75 -6.69 -29.88
N ASP A 32 6.63 -7.69 -29.85
CA ASP A 32 7.35 -8.11 -31.04
C ASP A 32 6.38 -8.52 -32.17
N GLY A 33 6.72 -8.16 -33.39
CA GLY A 33 5.93 -8.47 -34.57
C GLY A 33 4.83 -7.47 -34.93
N TYR A 34 4.64 -6.43 -34.12
CA TYR A 34 3.75 -5.33 -34.45
C TYR A 34 4.51 -4.17 -35.08
N ASP A 35 3.94 -3.62 -36.16
CA ASP A 35 4.44 -2.39 -36.76
C ASP A 35 3.76 -1.17 -36.10
N TYR A 36 4.55 -0.21 -35.60
CA TYR A 36 4.04 0.99 -34.93
C TYR A 36 3.06 1.78 -35.80
N ASP A 37 3.27 1.84 -37.09
CA ASP A 37 2.42 2.63 -37.99
C ASP A 37 1.05 1.99 -38.21
N SER A 38 0.95 0.68 -38.05
CA SER A 38 -0.27 -0.08 -38.25
C SER A 38 -1.15 -0.25 -37.00
N ILE A 39 -0.65 0.09 -35.79
CA ILE A 39 -1.41 -0.04 -34.57
C ILE A 39 -2.48 1.05 -34.38
N PRO A 40 -3.59 0.79 -33.64
CA PRO A 40 -4.60 1.78 -33.33
C PRO A 40 -4.05 3.00 -32.59
N LYS A 41 -4.61 4.18 -32.84
CA LYS A 41 -4.21 5.44 -32.17
C LYS A 41 -4.15 5.32 -30.64
N ARG A 42 -5.11 4.61 -30.01
CA ARG A 42 -5.15 4.38 -28.57
C ARG A 42 -3.90 3.66 -28.03
N TRP A 43 -3.31 2.75 -28.84
CA TRP A 43 -2.06 2.09 -28.48
C TRP A 43 -0.88 3.03 -28.58
N LYS A 44 -0.84 3.87 -29.63
CA LYS A 44 0.20 4.90 -29.77
C LYS A 44 0.24 5.82 -28.55
N THR A 45 -0.92 6.26 -28.05
CA THR A 45 -1.00 7.08 -26.85
C THR A 45 -0.45 6.38 -25.60
N LEU A 46 -0.63 5.05 -25.46
CA LEU A 46 -0.07 4.29 -24.34
C LEU A 46 1.46 4.10 -24.45
N LEU A 47 2.00 4.22 -25.64
CA LEU A 47 3.45 4.10 -25.92
C LEU A 47 4.17 5.45 -25.91
N GLU A 48 3.42 6.57 -25.84
CA GLU A 48 4.01 7.91 -25.76
C GLU A 48 4.75 8.08 -24.42
N GLU A 49 5.99 8.53 -24.52
CA GLU A 49 6.76 8.86 -23.32
C GLU A 49 6.24 10.15 -22.69
N VAL A 50 6.07 10.12 -21.37
CA VAL A 50 5.71 11.32 -20.63
C VAL A 50 6.91 12.27 -20.54
N THR A 51 6.73 13.49 -20.99
CA THR A 51 7.81 14.50 -20.99
C THR A 51 7.40 15.72 -20.12
N PRO A 52 8.21 16.11 -19.15
CA PRO A 52 9.40 15.41 -18.64
C PRO A 52 9.01 14.12 -17.87
N PRO A 53 9.91 13.13 -17.76
CA PRO A 53 9.61 11.81 -17.19
C PRO A 53 9.02 11.85 -15.77
N GLU A 54 9.39 12.83 -14.97
CA GLU A 54 8.91 12.99 -13.59
C GLU A 54 7.39 13.19 -13.50
N LYS A 55 6.77 13.71 -14.55
CA LYS A 55 5.31 13.86 -14.62
C LYS A 55 4.58 12.52 -14.74
N GLY A 56 5.26 11.46 -15.16
CA GLY A 56 4.72 10.11 -15.21
C GLY A 56 4.81 9.35 -13.89
N ILE A 57 5.52 9.88 -12.89
CA ILE A 57 5.69 9.23 -11.60
C ILE A 57 4.50 9.57 -10.70
N PRO A 58 3.70 8.58 -10.27
CA PRO A 58 2.56 8.82 -9.38
C PRO A 58 3.05 9.29 -8.01
N THR A 59 2.24 10.12 -7.36
CA THR A 59 2.45 10.53 -5.96
C THR A 59 1.29 10.05 -5.11
N PHE A 60 1.58 9.31 -4.05
CA PHE A 60 0.60 8.81 -3.10
C PHE A 60 0.95 9.26 -1.69
N LYS A 61 0.21 10.22 -1.16
CA LYS A 61 0.49 10.87 0.13
C LYS A 61 -0.74 11.45 0.78
N ASP A 62 -0.55 11.95 2.00
CA ASP A 62 -1.57 12.68 2.76
C ASP A 62 -2.81 11.80 2.99
N ILE A 63 -2.61 10.67 3.68
CA ILE A 63 -3.64 9.70 4.01
C ILE A 63 -3.89 9.74 5.51
N SER A 64 -5.12 10.02 5.89
CA SER A 64 -5.58 9.98 7.28
C SER A 64 -6.69 8.94 7.42
N ILE A 65 -6.47 7.99 8.32
CA ILE A 65 -7.40 6.89 8.60
C ILE A 65 -7.69 6.91 10.09
N SER A 66 -8.96 6.98 10.48
CA SER A 66 -9.34 7.09 11.88
C SER A 66 -10.61 6.34 12.24
N ASN A 67 -10.66 5.85 13.49
CA ASN A 67 -11.78 5.11 14.03
C ASN A 67 -12.18 3.92 13.13
N ILE A 68 -11.25 2.98 12.98
CA ILE A 68 -11.42 1.78 12.16
C ILE A 68 -11.32 0.54 13.02
N GLU A 69 -12.25 -0.36 12.82
CA GLU A 69 -12.27 -1.70 13.41
C GLU A 69 -12.27 -2.75 12.29
N VAL A 70 -11.29 -3.64 12.30
CA VAL A 70 -11.15 -4.71 11.30
C VAL A 70 -11.14 -6.06 11.98
N GLN A 71 -12.03 -6.93 11.54
CA GLN A 71 -12.14 -8.32 12.02
C GLN A 71 -11.89 -9.29 10.85
N GLY A 72 -11.03 -10.28 11.08
CA GLY A 72 -10.84 -11.39 10.14
C GLY A 72 -10.25 -11.00 8.77
N ALA A 73 -9.42 -9.99 8.70
CA ALA A 73 -8.66 -9.72 7.48
C ALA A 73 -7.65 -10.86 7.21
N LYS A 74 -7.37 -11.15 5.94
CA LYS A 74 -6.27 -12.08 5.61
C LYS A 74 -4.92 -11.42 5.87
N ARG A 75 -4.77 -10.15 5.50
CA ARG A 75 -3.55 -9.36 5.72
C ARG A 75 -3.90 -8.01 6.33
N ALA A 76 -3.09 -7.56 7.28
CA ALA A 76 -3.30 -6.25 7.88
C ALA A 76 -2.90 -5.14 6.90
N ILE A 77 -1.63 -5.03 6.54
CA ILE A 77 -1.10 -3.92 5.75
C ILE A 77 -0.24 -4.43 4.60
N TYR A 78 -0.46 -3.88 3.42
CA TYR A 78 0.39 -4.08 2.25
C TYR A 78 0.64 -2.74 1.57
N VAL A 79 1.82 -2.17 1.77
CA VAL A 79 2.23 -0.91 1.14
C VAL A 79 3.48 -1.15 0.32
N ASN A 80 3.38 -0.84 -0.96
CA ASN A 80 4.48 -0.95 -1.90
C ASN A 80 4.55 0.34 -2.74
N GLY A 81 5.39 1.26 -2.28
CA GLY A 81 5.71 2.50 -2.99
C GLY A 81 6.73 2.27 -4.10
N MET A 82 7.37 3.34 -4.52
CA MET A 82 8.48 3.33 -5.48
C MET A 82 9.69 4.03 -4.87
N GLU A 83 10.89 3.59 -5.22
CA GLU A 83 12.12 4.25 -4.79
C GLU A 83 12.13 5.75 -5.17
N THR A 84 11.63 6.06 -6.37
CA THR A 84 11.52 7.42 -6.89
C THR A 84 10.34 8.21 -6.34
N SER A 85 9.37 7.55 -5.70
CA SER A 85 8.17 8.18 -5.12
C SER A 85 7.63 7.33 -3.97
N MET A 86 8.11 7.63 -2.77
CA MET A 86 7.66 6.92 -1.57
C MET A 86 6.21 7.29 -1.22
N VAL A 87 5.46 6.31 -0.74
CA VAL A 87 4.17 6.56 -0.06
C VAL A 87 4.46 7.34 1.22
N SER A 88 3.81 8.47 1.45
CA SER A 88 4.20 9.36 2.55
C SER A 88 3.05 10.05 3.26
N ASN A 89 3.34 10.51 4.48
CA ASN A 89 2.41 11.20 5.35
C ASN A 89 1.13 10.39 5.58
N ILE A 90 1.29 9.25 6.25
CA ILE A 90 0.22 8.33 6.63
C ILE A 90 -0.07 8.51 8.12
N GLN A 91 -1.31 8.78 8.45
CA GLN A 91 -1.78 8.93 9.83
C GLN A 91 -2.83 7.87 10.14
N LEU A 92 -2.57 7.06 11.15
CA LEU A 92 -3.52 6.09 11.69
C LEU A 92 -3.87 6.49 13.12
N THR A 93 -5.16 6.71 13.39
CA THR A 93 -5.66 7.08 14.72
C THR A 93 -6.85 6.21 15.09
N ASP A 94 -6.83 5.58 16.24
CA ASP A 94 -7.88 4.65 16.70
C ASP A 94 -8.15 3.55 15.66
N VAL A 95 -7.12 2.79 15.30
CA VAL A 95 -7.20 1.72 14.28
C VAL A 95 -6.85 0.38 14.89
N HIS A 96 -7.83 -0.52 14.94
CA HIS A 96 -7.69 -1.84 15.54
C HIS A 96 -7.90 -2.93 14.49
N ILE A 97 -6.87 -3.75 14.25
CA ILE A 97 -6.85 -4.72 13.18
C ILE A 97 -6.64 -6.12 13.72
N ALA A 98 -7.60 -7.01 13.45
CA ALA A 98 -7.44 -8.44 13.60
C ALA A 98 -7.27 -9.08 12.22
N ALA A 99 -6.11 -9.69 11.96
CA ALA A 99 -5.75 -10.27 10.68
C ALA A 99 -5.00 -11.59 10.84
N GLN A 100 -4.97 -12.41 9.77
CA GLN A 100 -4.20 -13.65 9.75
C GLN A 100 -2.69 -13.36 9.70
N GLU A 101 -2.24 -12.48 8.83
CA GLU A 101 -0.85 -12.08 8.64
C GLU A 101 -0.66 -10.56 8.76
N ALA A 102 0.51 -10.12 9.20
CA ALA A 102 0.80 -8.69 9.36
C ALA A 102 0.98 -8.00 8.00
N GLY A 103 1.81 -8.54 7.13
CA GLY A 103 2.10 -8.00 5.80
C GLY A 103 3.41 -7.22 5.71
N GLN A 104 3.44 -6.18 4.86
CA GLN A 104 4.67 -5.44 4.58
C GLN A 104 4.45 -3.96 4.27
N ILE A 105 5.51 -3.18 4.47
CA ILE A 105 5.61 -1.76 4.10
C ILE A 105 6.96 -1.56 3.42
N THR A 106 6.93 -1.18 2.14
CA THR A 106 8.15 -0.91 1.36
C THR A 106 8.05 0.43 0.66
N TYR A 107 9.16 1.14 0.58
CA TYR A 107 9.25 2.49 -0.03
C TYR A 107 8.18 3.44 0.50
N SER A 108 8.19 3.64 1.82
CA SER A 108 7.24 4.52 2.50
C SER A 108 7.95 5.37 3.57
N LYS A 109 7.33 6.47 4.01
CA LYS A 109 7.89 7.33 5.04
C LYS A 109 6.84 8.19 5.73
N ASP A 110 7.23 8.84 6.83
CA ASP A 110 6.42 9.81 7.56
C ASP A 110 5.07 9.22 8.02
N TRP A 111 5.13 8.13 8.81
CA TRP A 111 3.96 7.55 9.44
C TRP A 111 3.77 8.08 10.84
N THR A 112 2.53 8.36 11.19
CA THR A 112 2.10 8.71 12.55
C THR A 112 1.06 7.70 13.02
N LEU A 113 1.31 7.08 14.17
CA LEU A 113 0.44 6.06 14.76
C LEU A 113 -0.03 6.54 16.13
N ASP A 114 -1.34 6.60 16.32
CA ASP A 114 -1.97 6.95 17.59
C ASP A 114 -3.09 5.96 17.89
N ASN A 115 -2.99 5.26 19.02
CA ASN A 115 -3.93 4.21 19.42
C ASN A 115 -4.18 3.17 18.33
N VAL A 116 -3.10 2.57 17.82
CA VAL A 116 -3.13 1.52 16.79
C VAL A 116 -2.85 0.17 17.45
N SER A 117 -3.57 -0.88 17.06
CA SER A 117 -3.29 -2.23 17.51
C SER A 117 -3.41 -3.26 16.39
N LEU A 118 -2.52 -4.25 16.41
CA LEU A 118 -2.45 -5.37 15.48
C LEU A 118 -2.58 -6.68 16.25
N ASN A 119 -3.68 -7.38 16.05
CA ASN A 119 -3.87 -8.74 16.51
C ASN A 119 -3.63 -9.69 15.33
N ILE A 120 -2.46 -10.33 15.29
CA ILE A 120 -2.00 -11.12 14.14
C ILE A 120 -1.98 -12.60 14.50
N ALA A 121 -2.87 -13.37 13.88
CA ALA A 121 -3.16 -14.74 14.24
C ALA A 121 -1.96 -15.70 14.02
N ASP A 122 -1.12 -15.47 12.99
CA ASP A 122 0.06 -16.29 12.74
C ASP A 122 1.33 -15.83 13.50
N GLY A 123 1.19 -14.78 14.34
CA GLY A 123 2.29 -14.23 15.13
C GLY A 123 3.35 -13.48 14.30
N SER A 124 3.11 -13.25 13.02
CA SER A 124 4.04 -12.47 12.18
C SER A 124 4.03 -10.99 12.57
N THR A 125 5.11 -10.28 12.25
CA THR A 125 5.23 -8.84 12.35
C THR A 125 5.37 -8.23 10.96
N LEU A 126 5.09 -6.94 10.84
CA LEU A 126 5.25 -6.22 9.57
C LEU A 126 6.71 -6.26 9.10
N THR A 127 6.91 -6.67 7.85
CA THR A 127 8.19 -6.49 7.16
C THR A 127 8.29 -5.04 6.71
N ILE A 128 9.29 -4.29 7.21
CA ILE A 128 9.47 -2.87 6.90
C ILE A 128 10.82 -2.71 6.22
N GLU A 129 10.82 -2.31 4.94
CA GLU A 129 12.03 -2.17 4.13
C GLU A 129 12.00 -0.86 3.35
N ASN A 130 13.16 -0.20 3.24
CA ASN A 130 13.27 1.10 2.55
C ASN A 130 12.21 2.11 3.02
N ALA A 131 11.93 2.12 4.33
CA ALA A 131 10.87 2.91 4.92
C ALA A 131 11.38 3.73 6.13
N PRO A 132 12.16 4.77 5.91
CA PRO A 132 12.74 5.56 6.97
C PRO A 132 11.67 6.23 7.84
N GLY A 133 11.83 6.13 9.17
CA GLY A 133 10.90 6.71 10.13
C GLY A 133 9.54 6.01 10.22
N VAL A 134 9.39 4.82 9.64
CA VAL A 134 8.21 3.97 9.80
C VAL A 134 8.50 2.93 10.86
N GLU A 135 7.84 3.05 12.01
CA GLU A 135 8.06 2.19 13.15
C GLU A 135 6.72 1.62 13.64
N PHE A 136 6.65 0.30 13.72
CA PHE A 136 5.57 -0.43 14.39
C PHE A 136 6.18 -1.17 15.58
N PRO A 137 6.24 -0.55 16.77
CA PRO A 137 6.81 -1.18 17.94
C PRO A 137 6.01 -2.42 18.34
N ASN A 138 6.69 -3.38 18.96
CA ASN A 138 6.07 -4.65 19.38
C ASN A 138 4.88 -4.45 20.34
N THR A 139 4.80 -3.31 21.03
CA THR A 139 3.67 -2.97 21.89
C THR A 139 2.34 -2.77 21.13
N LEU A 140 2.41 -2.59 19.83
CA LEU A 140 1.20 -2.51 18.99
C LEU A 140 0.64 -3.88 18.60
N TYR A 141 1.43 -4.96 18.76
CA TYR A 141 0.98 -6.32 18.51
C TYR A 141 0.34 -6.88 19.77
N ILE A 142 -0.94 -7.22 19.66
CA ILE A 142 -1.67 -7.87 20.74
C ILE A 142 -1.32 -9.36 20.68
N ALA A 143 -0.76 -9.92 21.77
CA ALA A 143 -0.55 -11.35 21.87
C ALA A 143 -1.92 -12.05 21.87
N ASN A 144 -2.06 -13.14 21.12
CA ASN A 144 -3.18 -14.03 21.29
C ASN A 144 -2.98 -14.73 22.64
N ASP A 145 -3.83 -14.45 23.61
CA ASP A 145 -3.91 -15.29 24.81
C ASP A 145 -4.38 -16.67 24.34
N GLU A 146 -3.48 -17.62 24.33
CA GLU A 146 -3.85 -19.03 24.15
C GLU A 146 -4.65 -19.45 25.40
N ASP A 147 -5.97 -19.58 25.25
CA ASP A 147 -6.81 -20.31 26.20
C ASP A 147 -6.65 -21.83 26.07
#